data_626f1bc8e5bbe578b6cf30ddbde426ba
#
_entry.id   626f1bc8e5bbe578b6cf30ddbde426ba
#
_cell.length_a   1.000
_cell.length_b   1.000
_cell.length_c   1.000
_cell.angle_alpha   90.00
_cell.angle_beta   90.00
_cell.angle_gamma   90.00
#
_symmetry.space_group_name_H-M   'P 1'
#
loop_
_entity.id
_entity.type
_entity.pdbx_description
1 polymer ?
#
loop_
_entity_poly.entity_id
_entity_poly.type
_entity_poly.pdbx_seq_one_letter_code
_entity_poly.pdbx_strand_id
1 'polypeptide(L)'
;YVICTGFKRDQYVENIARLINNGQKNTIPIIDNYEELDLLQAEIKGKFKIGIRIAAEEEPKFEFYTSRLGIGYKNIVSFYKKQIQDNKNLELKMLHFFINTGINDTAYYWNELVKCIKVYVALKKECPSLDGLNIGGGFPIKNSLAFDFDYQYMIDEIINQIKIACDEAEVDVPNIFTEFGSFTVGESGGAIYQVLYQKQQNDREKWNMIDSSFITTLPDTWAINKRFIMLAINRWNDTYERVLLGGMTCDSDDYY
;
A
#
# COMPACT_ATOMS: atom_id res chain seq x y z
N TYR A 1 -14.29 10.32 -2.37
CA TYR A 1 -14.26 8.96 -2.91
C TYR A 1 -14.16 7.94 -1.79
N VAL A 2 -14.81 6.80 -1.96
CA VAL A 2 -14.64 5.61 -1.12
C VAL A 2 -14.09 4.51 -2.03
N ILE A 3 -12.79 4.21 -1.91
CA ILE A 3 -12.13 3.18 -2.70
C ILE A 3 -12.09 1.90 -1.88
N CYS A 4 -12.77 0.85 -2.36
CA CYS A 4 -12.93 -0.40 -1.62
C CYS A 4 -11.96 -1.44 -2.16
N THR A 5 -10.79 -1.57 -1.55
CA THR A 5 -9.72 -2.50 -1.93
C THR A 5 -9.76 -3.80 -1.12
N GLY A 6 -8.95 -4.77 -1.52
CA GLY A 6 -8.82 -6.07 -0.86
C GLY A 6 -9.91 -7.06 -1.27
N PHE A 7 -9.81 -8.28 -0.76
CA PHE A 7 -10.73 -9.38 -1.05
C PHE A 7 -12.13 -9.12 -0.45
N LYS A 8 -13.18 -9.25 -1.28
CA LYS A 8 -14.56 -8.89 -0.90
C LYS A 8 -15.45 -10.13 -0.84
N ARG A 9 -16.05 -10.35 0.32
CA ARG A 9 -17.05 -11.39 0.57
C ARG A 9 -18.07 -10.92 1.58
N ASP A 10 -19.19 -11.60 1.60
CA ASP A 10 -20.25 -11.49 2.61
C ASP A 10 -20.52 -10.04 3.05
N GLN A 11 -20.36 -9.76 4.32
CA GLN A 11 -20.63 -8.45 4.91
C GLN A 11 -19.90 -7.29 4.22
N TYR A 12 -18.71 -7.52 3.64
CA TYR A 12 -18.01 -6.45 2.93
C TYR A 12 -18.72 -6.07 1.63
N VAL A 13 -19.20 -7.07 0.87
CA VAL A 13 -20.02 -6.85 -0.34
C VAL A 13 -21.33 -6.14 0.02
N GLU A 14 -22.02 -6.60 1.07
CA GLU A 14 -23.25 -5.98 1.57
C GLU A 14 -23.03 -4.52 1.98
N ASN A 15 -21.94 -4.21 2.68
CA ASN A 15 -21.61 -2.85 3.08
C ASN A 15 -21.34 -1.93 1.88
N ILE A 16 -20.62 -2.41 0.87
CA ILE A 16 -20.40 -1.67 -0.38
C ILE A 16 -21.72 -1.43 -1.09
N ALA A 17 -22.53 -2.48 -1.24
CA ALA A 17 -23.85 -2.40 -1.87
C ALA A 17 -24.78 -1.42 -1.14
N ARG A 18 -24.78 -1.43 0.18
CA ARG A 18 -25.55 -0.48 1.00
C ARG A 18 -25.13 0.96 0.76
N LEU A 19 -23.83 1.26 0.67
CA LEU A 19 -23.36 2.61 0.36
C LEU A 19 -23.83 3.06 -1.01
N ILE A 20 -23.67 2.22 -2.03
CA ILE A 20 -24.04 2.54 -3.42
C ILE A 20 -25.55 2.68 -3.56
N ASN A 21 -26.33 1.73 -3.03
CA ASN A 21 -27.79 1.73 -3.08
C ASN A 21 -28.41 2.93 -2.33
N ASN A 22 -27.70 3.46 -1.30
CA ASN A 22 -28.08 4.68 -0.59
C ASN A 22 -27.63 5.97 -1.30
N GLY A 23 -27.13 5.87 -2.54
CA GLY A 23 -26.79 7.03 -3.38
C GLY A 23 -25.39 7.57 -3.23
N GLN A 24 -24.47 6.85 -2.59
CA GLN A 24 -23.04 7.23 -2.49
C GLN A 24 -22.33 7.00 -3.83
N LYS A 25 -22.47 7.96 -4.75
CA LYS A 25 -22.03 7.85 -6.16
C LYS A 25 -20.51 7.73 -6.36
N ASN A 26 -19.71 8.06 -5.35
CA ASN A 26 -18.26 8.02 -5.43
C ASN A 26 -17.65 6.84 -4.65
N THR A 27 -18.44 5.77 -4.46
CA THR A 27 -17.94 4.49 -3.97
C THR A 27 -17.49 3.65 -5.16
N ILE A 28 -16.24 3.22 -5.16
CA ILE A 28 -15.61 2.46 -6.25
C ILE A 28 -15.03 1.16 -5.67
N PRO A 29 -15.74 0.02 -5.76
CA PRO A 29 -15.16 -1.27 -5.46
C PRO A 29 -14.10 -1.63 -6.50
N ILE A 30 -12.93 -2.01 -6.02
CA ILE A 30 -11.80 -2.43 -6.85
C ILE A 30 -11.85 -3.94 -6.99
N ILE A 31 -12.14 -4.44 -8.18
CA ILE A 31 -12.27 -5.87 -8.48
C ILE A 31 -10.90 -6.54 -8.35
N ASP A 32 -10.85 -7.49 -7.46
CA ASP A 32 -9.65 -8.25 -7.12
C ASP A 32 -9.59 -9.62 -7.83
N ASN A 33 -10.77 -10.19 -8.09
CA ASN A 33 -10.94 -11.44 -8.81
C ASN A 33 -12.27 -11.47 -9.58
N TYR A 34 -12.44 -12.45 -10.46
CA TYR A 34 -13.61 -12.53 -11.34
C TYR A 34 -14.95 -12.72 -10.61
N GLU A 35 -14.96 -13.49 -9.52
CA GLU A 35 -16.18 -13.79 -8.76
C GLU A 35 -16.74 -12.57 -8.02
N GLU A 36 -15.89 -11.62 -7.62
CA GLU A 36 -16.33 -10.41 -6.92
C GLU A 36 -17.28 -9.56 -7.76
N LEU A 37 -17.12 -9.57 -9.07
CA LEU A 37 -18.00 -8.83 -9.97
C LEU A 37 -19.43 -9.37 -9.91
N ASP A 38 -19.60 -10.69 -9.91
CA ASP A 38 -20.90 -11.34 -9.83
C ASP A 38 -21.56 -11.08 -8.48
N LEU A 39 -20.80 -11.16 -7.38
CA LEU A 39 -21.30 -10.86 -6.04
C LEU A 39 -21.79 -9.42 -5.91
N LEU A 40 -21.04 -8.46 -6.43
CA LEU A 40 -21.42 -7.05 -6.39
C LEU A 40 -22.65 -6.77 -7.25
N GLN A 41 -22.76 -7.39 -8.43
CA GLN A 41 -23.92 -7.25 -9.29
C GLN A 41 -25.20 -7.86 -8.71
N ALA A 42 -25.07 -8.91 -7.88
CA ALA A 42 -26.22 -9.50 -7.19
C ALA A 42 -26.82 -8.56 -6.12
N GLU A 43 -25.98 -7.76 -5.46
CA GLU A 43 -26.38 -6.92 -4.32
C GLU A 43 -26.63 -5.44 -4.69
N ILE A 44 -25.99 -4.93 -5.76
CA ILE A 44 -26.10 -3.52 -6.14
C ILE A 44 -27.19 -3.31 -7.17
N LYS A 45 -28.08 -2.36 -6.89
CA LYS A 45 -29.20 -2.00 -7.78
C LYS A 45 -28.76 -0.88 -8.74
N GLY A 46 -28.93 -1.14 -10.04
CA GLY A 46 -28.66 -0.15 -11.08
C GLY A 46 -27.19 0.00 -11.45
N LYS A 47 -26.85 1.15 -12.02
CA LYS A 47 -25.49 1.43 -12.53
C LYS A 47 -24.54 1.84 -11.40
N PHE A 48 -23.34 1.25 -11.38
CA PHE A 48 -22.29 1.60 -10.43
C PHE A 48 -20.89 1.63 -11.05
N LYS A 49 -20.00 2.33 -10.38
CA LYS A 49 -18.59 2.47 -10.75
C LYS A 49 -17.78 1.31 -10.21
N ILE A 50 -16.78 0.87 -10.94
CA ILE A 50 -15.83 -0.14 -10.51
C ILE A 50 -14.41 0.28 -10.86
N GLY A 51 -13.43 -0.32 -10.19
CA GLY A 51 -12.04 -0.36 -10.59
C GLY A 51 -11.56 -1.79 -10.77
N ILE A 52 -10.37 -1.98 -11.32
CA ILE A 52 -9.72 -3.28 -11.46
C ILE A 52 -8.34 -3.19 -10.84
N ARG A 53 -7.97 -4.16 -9.98
CA ARG A 53 -6.62 -4.29 -9.44
C ARG A 53 -5.74 -5.13 -10.36
N ILE A 54 -4.57 -4.60 -10.67
CA ILE A 54 -3.50 -5.35 -11.33
C ILE A 54 -2.73 -6.15 -10.28
N ALA A 55 -2.53 -7.45 -10.52
CA ALA A 55 -1.60 -8.26 -9.75
C ALA A 55 -0.16 -7.94 -10.20
N ALA A 56 0.70 -7.54 -9.25
CA ALA A 56 2.14 -7.46 -9.50
C ALA A 56 2.69 -8.87 -9.76
N GLU A 57 3.56 -9.02 -10.75
CA GLU A 57 3.99 -10.35 -11.20
C GLU A 57 5.22 -10.90 -10.46
N GLU A 58 6.05 -10.01 -9.94
CA GLU A 58 7.29 -10.38 -9.29
C GLU A 58 7.39 -9.73 -7.92
N GLU A 59 7.72 -10.53 -6.92
CA GLU A 59 8.07 -10.07 -5.59
C GLU A 59 9.55 -10.39 -5.37
N PRO A 60 10.47 -9.41 -5.27
CA PRO A 60 11.92 -9.66 -5.19
C PRO A 60 12.36 -10.53 -4.02
N LYS A 61 11.52 -10.65 -2.99
CA LYS A 61 11.80 -11.44 -1.78
C LYS A 61 11.42 -12.91 -1.89
N PHE A 62 10.66 -13.30 -2.92
CA PHE A 62 10.12 -14.64 -3.07
C PHE A 62 10.38 -15.17 -4.47
N GLU A 63 10.93 -16.38 -4.52
CA GLU A 63 11.13 -17.14 -5.74
C GLU A 63 9.81 -17.57 -6.32
N PHE A 64 9.15 -17.33 -7.21
CA PHE A 64 7.80 -17.69 -7.74
C PHE A 64 6.62 -16.90 -7.15
N TYR A 65 6.86 -15.74 -6.58
CA TYR A 65 5.75 -14.98 -6.02
C TYR A 65 5.09 -14.08 -7.06
N THR A 66 3.78 -14.27 -7.22
CA THR A 66 2.89 -13.26 -7.80
C THR A 66 1.97 -12.72 -6.70
N SER A 67 1.49 -11.50 -6.83
CA SER A 67 0.53 -10.96 -5.87
C SER A 67 -0.70 -11.88 -5.77
N ARG A 68 -1.07 -12.27 -4.53
CA ARG A 68 -2.31 -13.03 -4.28
C ARG A 68 -3.57 -12.22 -4.57
N LEU A 69 -3.44 -10.92 -4.75
CA LEU A 69 -4.53 -9.98 -4.99
C LEU A 69 -4.40 -9.38 -6.39
N GLY A 70 -5.54 -9.21 -7.04
CA GLY A 70 -5.64 -8.60 -8.35
C GLY A 70 -5.67 -9.59 -9.51
N ILE A 71 -5.89 -9.06 -10.69
CA ILE A 71 -5.95 -9.79 -11.95
C ILE A 71 -4.63 -9.61 -12.69
N GLY A 72 -4.05 -10.69 -13.21
CA GLY A 72 -2.79 -10.63 -13.97
C GLY A 72 -2.90 -9.65 -15.15
N TYR A 73 -1.89 -8.80 -15.32
CA TYR A 73 -1.93 -7.67 -16.27
C TYR A 73 -2.30 -8.09 -17.70
N LYS A 74 -1.88 -9.27 -18.16
CA LYS A 74 -2.20 -9.81 -19.49
C LYS A 74 -3.69 -10.10 -19.69
N ASN A 75 -4.43 -10.31 -18.60
CA ASN A 75 -5.82 -10.71 -18.63
C ASN A 75 -6.81 -9.53 -18.48
N ILE A 76 -6.35 -8.35 -18.08
CA ILE A 76 -7.22 -7.23 -17.72
C ILE A 76 -8.04 -6.73 -18.91
N VAL A 77 -7.40 -6.52 -20.06
CA VAL A 77 -8.11 -6.05 -21.26
C VAL A 77 -9.16 -7.08 -21.73
N SER A 78 -8.81 -8.37 -21.68
CA SER A 78 -9.76 -9.43 -22.05
C SER A 78 -10.89 -9.56 -21.05
N PHE A 79 -10.63 -9.36 -19.77
CA PHE A 79 -11.64 -9.33 -18.71
C PHE A 79 -12.62 -8.16 -18.93
N TYR A 80 -12.09 -6.97 -19.18
CA TYR A 80 -12.90 -5.80 -19.50
C TYR A 80 -13.85 -6.08 -20.69
N LYS A 81 -13.30 -6.57 -21.81
CA LYS A 81 -14.10 -6.85 -23.02
C LYS A 81 -15.17 -7.91 -22.81
N LYS A 82 -14.90 -8.92 -22.01
CA LYS A 82 -15.82 -10.06 -21.81
C LYS A 82 -16.92 -9.80 -20.77
N GLN A 83 -16.61 -9.03 -19.72
CA GLN A 83 -17.47 -8.93 -18.54
C GLN A 83 -18.03 -7.52 -18.29
N ILE A 84 -17.35 -6.48 -18.79
CA ILE A 84 -17.67 -5.11 -18.40
C ILE A 84 -18.15 -4.27 -19.58
N GLN A 85 -17.51 -4.36 -20.74
CA GLN A 85 -17.71 -3.46 -21.86
C GLN A 85 -19.18 -3.30 -22.29
N ASP A 86 -19.90 -4.40 -22.43
CA ASP A 86 -21.29 -4.41 -22.87
C ASP A 86 -22.28 -4.37 -21.70
N ASN A 87 -21.82 -4.33 -20.47
CA ASN A 87 -22.68 -4.31 -19.29
C ASN A 87 -23.09 -2.88 -18.94
N LYS A 88 -24.35 -2.54 -19.24
CA LYS A 88 -24.91 -1.19 -19.02
C LYS A 88 -24.94 -0.75 -17.55
N ASN A 89 -24.82 -1.70 -16.62
CA ASN A 89 -24.84 -1.42 -15.20
C ASN A 89 -23.44 -1.16 -14.62
N LEU A 90 -22.40 -1.37 -15.42
CA LEU A 90 -21.02 -1.18 -14.98
C LEU A 90 -20.37 0.03 -15.65
N GLU A 91 -19.58 0.75 -14.89
CA GLU A 91 -18.75 1.84 -15.37
C GLU A 91 -17.32 1.68 -14.83
N LEU A 92 -16.40 1.24 -15.68
CA LEU A 92 -15.00 1.15 -15.28
C LEU A 92 -14.41 2.57 -15.16
N LYS A 93 -13.96 2.92 -13.96
CA LYS A 93 -13.44 4.25 -13.60
C LYS A 93 -11.98 4.24 -13.18
N MET A 94 -11.50 3.13 -12.66
CA MET A 94 -10.17 3.13 -12.03
C MET A 94 -9.41 1.86 -12.36
N LEU A 95 -8.13 2.02 -12.61
CA LEU A 95 -7.14 0.96 -12.55
C LEU A 95 -6.32 1.14 -11.28
N HIS A 96 -6.05 0.06 -10.56
CA HIS A 96 -5.31 0.08 -9.30
C HIS A 96 -4.15 -0.89 -9.35
N PHE A 97 -2.99 -0.48 -8.86
CA PHE A 97 -1.90 -1.38 -8.57
C PHE A 97 -1.23 -1.05 -7.24
N PHE A 98 -0.54 -2.03 -6.68
CA PHE A 98 0.18 -1.89 -5.43
C PHE A 98 1.43 -2.77 -5.46
N ILE A 99 2.53 -2.25 -4.95
CA ILE A 99 3.82 -2.95 -4.87
C ILE A 99 4.22 -3.08 -3.40
N ASN A 100 4.42 -4.31 -2.93
CA ASN A 100 4.77 -4.61 -1.55
C ASN A 100 6.07 -3.96 -1.06
N THR A 101 7.05 -3.81 -1.96
CA THR A 101 8.34 -3.19 -1.64
C THR A 101 8.26 -1.67 -1.45
N GLY A 102 7.09 -1.09 -1.74
CA GLY A 102 6.86 0.34 -1.65
C GLY A 102 7.37 1.13 -2.86
N ILE A 103 7.18 2.45 -2.79
CA ILE A 103 7.57 3.40 -3.82
C ILE A 103 9.02 3.82 -3.56
N ASN A 104 9.94 3.17 -4.22
CA ASN A 104 11.37 3.42 -4.12
C ASN A 104 11.99 3.53 -5.50
N ASP A 105 13.09 4.23 -5.63
CA ASP A 105 13.86 4.32 -6.88
C ASP A 105 14.61 3.00 -7.14
N THR A 106 13.88 2.00 -7.59
CA THR A 106 14.40 0.67 -7.91
C THR A 106 13.92 0.24 -9.29
N ALA A 107 14.75 -0.54 -9.97
CA ALA A 107 14.38 -1.11 -11.27
C ALA A 107 13.07 -1.92 -11.20
N TYR A 108 12.82 -2.56 -10.07
CA TYR A 108 11.59 -3.31 -9.84
C TYR A 108 10.36 -2.39 -9.83
N TYR A 109 10.38 -1.29 -9.05
CA TYR A 109 9.27 -0.34 -9.01
C TYR A 109 8.96 0.23 -10.39
N TRP A 110 9.98 0.69 -11.10
CA TRP A 110 9.81 1.28 -12.43
C TRP A 110 9.28 0.28 -13.45
N ASN A 111 9.74 -0.98 -13.42
CA ASN A 111 9.20 -2.02 -14.30
C ASN A 111 7.71 -2.28 -14.06
N GLU A 112 7.29 -2.40 -12.81
CA GLU A 112 5.90 -2.63 -12.47
C GLU A 112 5.02 -1.40 -12.82
N LEU A 113 5.51 -0.19 -12.58
CA LEU A 113 4.82 1.04 -12.98
C LEU A 113 4.63 1.09 -14.51
N VAL A 114 5.66 0.78 -15.29
CA VAL A 114 5.58 0.76 -16.77
C VAL A 114 4.57 -0.29 -17.25
N LYS A 115 4.53 -1.48 -16.65
CA LYS A 115 3.51 -2.50 -16.96
C LYS A 115 2.09 -1.97 -16.68
N CYS A 116 1.91 -1.31 -15.53
CA CYS A 116 0.64 -0.71 -15.14
C CYS A 116 0.19 0.38 -16.13
N ILE A 117 1.09 1.28 -16.50
CA ILE A 117 0.82 2.35 -17.46
C ILE A 117 0.43 1.77 -18.84
N LYS A 118 1.14 0.74 -19.32
CA LYS A 118 0.78 0.06 -20.57
C LYS A 118 -0.64 -0.52 -20.53
N VAL A 119 -1.04 -1.11 -19.41
CA VAL A 119 -2.41 -1.62 -19.24
C VAL A 119 -3.41 -0.47 -19.22
N TYR A 120 -3.10 0.62 -18.50
CA TYR A 120 -3.96 1.81 -18.48
C TYR A 120 -4.20 2.36 -19.89
N VAL A 121 -3.14 2.59 -20.65
CA VAL A 121 -3.22 3.09 -22.02
C VAL A 121 -4.05 2.16 -22.92
N ALA A 122 -3.82 0.85 -22.85
CA ALA A 122 -4.55 -0.13 -23.63
C ALA A 122 -6.05 -0.13 -23.28
N LEU A 123 -6.39 -0.06 -21.99
CA LEU A 123 -7.76 0.03 -21.52
C LEU A 123 -8.42 1.36 -21.88
N LYS A 124 -7.72 2.47 -21.76
CA LYS A 124 -8.26 3.81 -22.03
C LYS A 124 -8.74 3.95 -23.48
N LYS A 125 -8.01 3.34 -24.42
CA LYS A 125 -8.41 3.30 -25.85
C LYS A 125 -9.75 2.58 -26.07
N GLU A 126 -10.04 1.58 -25.27
CA GLU A 126 -11.27 0.78 -25.36
C GLU A 126 -12.39 1.28 -24.44
N CYS A 127 -12.01 1.98 -23.37
CA CYS A 127 -12.89 2.41 -22.27
C CYS A 127 -12.75 3.91 -22.01
N PRO A 128 -13.49 4.78 -22.71
CA PRO A 128 -13.40 6.24 -22.49
C PRO A 128 -13.75 6.68 -21.07
N SER A 129 -14.55 5.90 -20.34
CA SER A 129 -14.95 6.21 -18.96
C SER A 129 -13.84 5.99 -17.92
N LEU A 130 -12.77 5.26 -18.27
CA LEU A 130 -11.62 5.06 -17.41
C LEU A 130 -10.83 6.38 -17.28
N ASP A 131 -10.81 6.95 -16.09
CA ASP A 131 -10.18 8.25 -15.82
C ASP A 131 -9.36 8.29 -14.53
N GLY A 132 -9.26 7.19 -13.79
CA GLY A 132 -8.50 7.06 -12.56
C GLY A 132 -7.38 6.04 -12.65
N LEU A 133 -6.21 6.39 -12.11
CA LEU A 133 -5.10 5.47 -11.87
C LEU A 133 -4.72 5.57 -10.40
N ASN A 134 -4.96 4.51 -9.63
CA ASN A 134 -4.53 4.40 -8.25
C ASN A 134 -3.18 3.67 -8.21
N ILE A 135 -2.16 4.39 -7.79
CA ILE A 135 -0.78 3.88 -7.71
C ILE A 135 -0.46 3.25 -6.35
N GLY A 136 -1.47 3.05 -5.51
CA GLY A 136 -1.30 2.47 -4.18
C GLY A 136 -0.59 3.39 -3.20
N GLY A 137 0.04 2.78 -2.21
CA GLY A 137 0.83 3.45 -1.18
C GLY A 137 2.28 2.97 -1.17
N GLY A 138 2.97 3.28 -0.08
CA GLY A 138 4.30 2.75 0.18
C GLY A 138 5.44 3.74 0.03
N PHE A 139 5.19 5.05 0.05
CA PHE A 139 6.28 6.01 0.23
C PHE A 139 7.02 5.73 1.54
N PRO A 140 8.36 5.73 1.50
CA PRO A 140 9.16 5.57 2.70
C PRO A 140 8.81 6.64 3.74
N ILE A 141 8.91 6.26 4.99
CA ILE A 141 8.78 7.19 6.12
C ILE A 141 10.12 7.30 6.84
N LYS A 142 10.34 8.41 7.51
CA LYS A 142 11.54 8.63 8.28
C LYS A 142 11.63 7.61 9.42
N ASN A 143 12.61 6.72 9.33
CA ASN A 143 12.86 5.65 10.29
C ASN A 143 14.25 5.74 10.96
N SER A 144 15.04 6.72 10.57
CA SER A 144 16.34 7.04 11.16
C SER A 144 16.60 8.53 11.05
N LEU A 145 17.55 9.05 11.85
CA LEU A 145 17.95 10.46 11.79
C LEU A 145 18.75 10.80 10.51
N ALA A 146 19.33 9.78 9.88
CA ALA A 146 20.05 9.91 8.61
C ALA A 146 19.17 9.56 7.39
N PHE A 147 17.86 9.45 7.59
CA PHE A 147 16.92 9.17 6.48
C PHE A 147 16.92 10.34 5.50
N ASP A 148 17.18 10.00 4.25
CA ASP A 148 17.13 10.91 3.11
C ASP A 148 16.39 10.22 1.96
N PHE A 149 15.34 10.87 1.46
CA PHE A 149 14.54 10.38 0.35
C PHE A 149 13.97 11.58 -0.42
N ASP A 150 14.28 11.67 -1.69
CA ASP A 150 13.81 12.75 -2.55
C ASP A 150 12.39 12.47 -3.06
N TYR A 151 11.41 12.86 -2.26
CA TYR A 151 9.99 12.72 -2.58
C TYR A 151 9.60 13.48 -3.84
N GLN A 152 10.16 14.69 -4.04
CA GLN A 152 9.82 15.52 -5.18
C GLN A 152 10.27 14.87 -6.49
N TYR A 153 11.51 14.39 -6.53
CA TYR A 153 12.04 13.65 -7.67
C TYR A 153 11.15 12.44 -8.01
N MET A 154 10.81 11.62 -7.01
CA MET A 154 10.00 10.43 -7.24
C MET A 154 8.60 10.75 -7.75
N ILE A 155 7.96 11.79 -7.21
CA ILE A 155 6.64 12.23 -7.66
C ILE A 155 6.72 12.74 -9.09
N ASP A 156 7.70 13.59 -9.40
CA ASP A 156 7.86 14.16 -10.72
C ASP A 156 8.13 13.09 -11.77
N GLU A 157 9.00 12.11 -11.48
CA GLU A 157 9.28 11.00 -12.38
C GLU A 157 8.08 10.09 -12.62
N ILE A 158 7.32 9.75 -11.57
CA ILE A 158 6.08 8.95 -11.71
C ILE A 158 5.09 9.69 -12.63
N ILE A 159 4.86 10.97 -12.37
CA ILE A 159 3.92 11.78 -13.17
C ILE A 159 4.41 11.93 -14.61
N ASN A 160 5.69 12.17 -14.80
CA ASN A 160 6.28 12.33 -16.14
C ASN A 160 6.16 11.06 -16.97
N GLN A 161 6.45 9.88 -16.39
CA GLN A 161 6.30 8.62 -17.11
C GLN A 161 4.84 8.34 -17.50
N ILE A 162 3.89 8.65 -16.64
CA ILE A 162 2.47 8.52 -16.96
C ILE A 162 2.07 9.47 -18.10
N LYS A 163 2.49 10.73 -18.04
CA LYS A 163 2.18 11.73 -19.06
C LYS A 163 2.78 11.35 -20.42
N ILE A 164 4.07 11.03 -20.47
CA ILE A 164 4.76 10.65 -21.70
C ILE A 164 4.04 9.48 -22.38
N ALA A 165 3.74 8.42 -21.62
CA ALA A 165 3.06 7.25 -22.18
C ALA A 165 1.63 7.54 -22.66
N CYS A 166 0.91 8.43 -21.99
CA CYS A 166 -0.43 8.86 -22.43
C CYS A 166 -0.35 9.72 -23.69
N ASP A 167 0.60 10.66 -23.76
CA ASP A 167 0.81 11.53 -24.91
C ASP A 167 1.23 10.71 -26.14
N GLU A 168 2.20 9.78 -26.01
CA GLU A 168 2.61 8.88 -27.09
C GLU A 168 1.47 8.00 -27.62
N ALA A 169 0.53 7.65 -26.74
CA ALA A 169 -0.61 6.80 -27.09
C ALA A 169 -1.85 7.58 -27.52
N GLU A 170 -1.80 8.91 -27.48
CA GLU A 170 -2.91 9.82 -27.77
C GLU A 170 -4.16 9.53 -26.91
N VAL A 171 -3.94 9.34 -25.60
CA VAL A 171 -5.02 9.14 -24.63
C VAL A 171 -4.93 10.16 -23.50
N ASP A 172 -6.08 10.43 -22.84
CA ASP A 172 -6.12 11.34 -21.70
C ASP A 172 -5.27 10.83 -20.53
N VAL A 173 -4.55 11.75 -19.89
CA VAL A 173 -3.83 11.50 -18.64
C VAL A 173 -4.83 11.23 -17.51
N PRO A 174 -4.64 10.18 -16.67
CA PRO A 174 -5.56 9.86 -15.60
C PRO A 174 -5.49 10.84 -14.44
N ASN A 175 -6.56 10.90 -13.65
CA ASN A 175 -6.50 11.39 -12.27
C ASN A 175 -5.72 10.38 -11.43
N ILE A 176 -4.67 10.84 -10.74
CA ILE A 176 -3.85 9.98 -9.89
C ILE A 176 -4.48 9.89 -8.49
N PHE A 177 -4.61 8.66 -8.00
CA PHE A 177 -5.02 8.34 -6.65
C PHE A 177 -3.88 7.67 -5.91
N THR A 178 -3.77 7.97 -4.62
CA THR A 178 -2.70 7.43 -3.75
C THR A 178 -3.27 6.93 -2.44
N GLU A 179 -2.60 5.95 -1.84
CA GLU A 179 -2.97 5.36 -0.55
C GLU A 179 -1.82 5.55 0.46
N PHE A 180 -1.35 6.78 0.63
CA PHE A 180 -0.16 7.14 1.42
C PHE A 180 -0.42 7.17 2.93
N GLY A 181 -1.00 6.11 3.50
CA GLY A 181 -1.35 6.03 4.91
C GLY A 181 -0.16 6.24 5.83
N SER A 182 0.86 5.39 5.75
CA SER A 182 2.06 5.50 6.60
C SER A 182 2.79 6.82 6.42
N PHE A 183 2.92 7.32 5.19
CA PHE A 183 3.53 8.61 4.92
C PHE A 183 2.77 9.76 5.57
N THR A 184 1.43 9.71 5.56
CA THR A 184 0.58 10.78 6.10
C THR A 184 0.58 10.83 7.63
N VAL A 185 0.62 9.67 8.31
CA VAL A 185 0.43 9.60 9.76
C VAL A 185 1.60 8.96 10.52
N GLY A 186 2.62 8.48 9.84
CA GLY A 186 3.70 7.72 10.46
C GLY A 186 4.53 8.49 11.50
N GLU A 187 4.59 9.82 11.39
CA GLU A 187 5.28 10.70 12.32
C GLU A 187 4.32 11.39 13.33
N SER A 188 3.02 11.04 13.33
CA SER A 188 2.02 11.70 14.15
C SER A 188 1.92 11.19 15.58
N GLY A 189 2.65 10.14 15.93
CA GLY A 189 2.61 9.52 17.25
C GLY A 189 3.94 8.97 17.69
N GLY A 190 4.02 8.62 18.96
CA GLY A 190 5.20 7.99 19.57
C GLY A 190 4.81 7.21 20.82
N ALA A 191 5.68 6.30 21.24
CA ALA A 191 5.58 5.59 22.50
C ALA A 191 6.69 6.08 23.44
N ILE A 192 6.36 6.23 24.72
CA ILE A 192 7.30 6.60 25.78
C ILE A 192 7.48 5.39 26.67
N TYR A 193 8.73 5.00 26.91
CA TYR A 193 9.10 3.89 27.76
C TYR A 193 9.98 4.37 28.92
N GLN A 194 9.78 3.78 30.08
CA GLN A 194 10.67 3.98 31.21
C GLN A 194 11.69 2.84 31.26
N VAL A 195 12.95 3.17 31.43
CA VAL A 195 13.99 2.19 31.78
C VAL A 195 13.84 1.83 33.25
N LEU A 196 13.43 0.59 33.51
CA LEU A 196 13.21 0.06 34.85
C LEU A 196 14.52 -0.45 35.49
N TYR A 197 15.36 -1.05 34.68
CA TYR A 197 16.55 -1.74 35.16
C TYR A 197 17.64 -1.76 34.09
N GLN A 198 18.89 -1.67 34.53
CA GLN A 198 20.08 -1.80 33.69
C GLN A 198 20.88 -3.02 34.10
N LYS A 199 21.28 -3.83 33.13
CA LYS A 199 22.02 -5.06 33.34
C LYS A 199 23.22 -5.13 32.40
N GLN A 200 24.44 -5.29 32.99
CA GLN A 200 25.62 -5.68 32.24
C GLN A 200 25.64 -7.21 32.13
N GLN A 201 25.47 -7.73 30.93
CA GLN A 201 25.44 -9.18 30.73
C GLN A 201 26.85 -9.77 30.52
N ASN A 202 27.70 -9.03 29.83
CA ASN A 202 29.10 -9.35 29.58
C ASN A 202 29.84 -8.05 29.20
N ASP A 203 31.13 -8.12 28.87
CA ASP A 203 31.97 -6.95 28.57
C ASP A 203 31.46 -6.11 27.36
N ARG A 204 30.54 -6.64 26.54
CA ARG A 204 30.09 -5.99 25.31
C ARG A 204 28.61 -5.67 25.30
N GLU A 205 27.81 -6.33 26.14
CA GLU A 205 26.33 -6.27 26.09
C GLU A 205 25.78 -5.68 27.38
N LYS A 206 25.21 -4.50 27.24
CA LYS A 206 24.45 -3.82 28.28
C LYS A 206 22.99 -3.76 27.87
N TRP A 207 22.09 -4.12 28.75
CA TRP A 207 20.67 -4.13 28.56
C TRP A 207 19.99 -3.08 29.42
N ASN A 208 19.08 -2.34 28.83
CA ASN A 208 18.11 -1.50 29.52
C ASN A 208 16.73 -2.15 29.39
N MET A 209 16.19 -2.63 30.50
CA MET A 209 14.86 -3.23 30.54
C MET A 209 13.81 -2.13 30.67
N ILE A 210 12.80 -2.15 29.78
CA ILE A 210 11.75 -1.13 29.73
C ILE A 210 10.44 -1.64 30.38
N ASP A 211 9.55 -0.72 30.67
CA ASP A 211 8.22 -0.97 31.26
C ASP A 211 7.15 -1.44 30.24
N SER A 212 7.58 -1.98 29.12
CA SER A 212 6.70 -2.42 28.04
C SER A 212 7.26 -3.63 27.29
N SER A 213 6.59 -4.04 26.24
CA SER A 213 7.03 -5.10 25.33
C SER A 213 7.06 -4.58 23.90
N PHE A 214 8.16 -4.79 23.18
CA PHE A 214 8.29 -4.47 21.77
C PHE A 214 7.38 -5.35 20.89
N ILE A 215 7.13 -6.59 21.30
CA ILE A 215 6.23 -7.50 20.59
C ILE A 215 4.82 -6.94 20.51
N THR A 216 4.36 -6.30 21.58
CA THR A 216 3.00 -5.74 21.64
C THR A 216 2.90 -4.30 21.16
N THR A 217 3.89 -3.46 21.44
CA THR A 217 3.83 -2.02 21.12
C THR A 217 4.47 -1.65 19.79
N LEU A 218 5.48 -2.40 19.35
CA LEU A 218 6.18 -2.22 18.08
C LEU A 218 6.36 -3.57 17.35
N PRO A 219 5.29 -4.29 17.03
CA PRO A 219 5.36 -5.64 16.43
C PRO A 219 6.15 -5.70 15.13
N ASP A 220 6.21 -4.61 14.37
CA ASP A 220 6.98 -4.54 13.14
C ASP A 220 8.49 -4.70 13.35
N THR A 221 9.01 -4.52 14.57
CA THR A 221 10.44 -4.67 14.85
C THR A 221 10.88 -6.11 14.68
N TRP A 222 10.14 -7.06 15.25
CA TRP A 222 10.44 -8.48 15.15
C TRP A 222 9.83 -9.12 13.89
N ALA A 223 8.61 -8.71 13.49
CA ALA A 223 7.90 -9.33 12.38
C ALA A 223 8.54 -9.03 11.01
N ILE A 224 9.03 -7.81 10.80
CA ILE A 224 9.60 -7.36 9.52
C ILE A 224 10.92 -6.59 9.65
N ASN A 225 11.55 -6.67 10.81
CA ASN A 225 12.81 -5.98 11.14
C ASN A 225 12.76 -4.45 10.88
N LYS A 226 11.59 -3.84 11.11
CA LYS A 226 11.43 -2.40 10.96
C LYS A 226 12.12 -1.68 12.12
N ARG A 227 12.81 -0.57 11.83
CA ARG A 227 13.44 0.26 12.84
C ARG A 227 12.70 1.58 12.98
N PHE A 228 12.68 2.11 14.19
CA PHE A 228 12.08 3.38 14.56
C PHE A 228 13.13 4.30 15.15
N ILE A 229 12.87 5.60 15.11
CA ILE A 229 13.74 6.57 15.78
C ILE A 229 13.54 6.43 17.29
N MET A 230 14.62 6.09 18.01
CA MET A 230 14.67 6.03 19.47
C MET A 230 15.45 7.19 20.00
N LEU A 231 14.85 7.95 20.94
CA LEU A 231 15.49 9.12 21.53
C LEU A 231 15.34 9.06 23.05
N ALA A 232 16.40 9.37 23.78
CA ALA A 232 16.29 9.69 25.20
C ALA A 232 15.46 10.98 25.34
N ILE A 233 14.48 11.03 26.24
CA ILE A 233 13.67 12.22 26.50
C ILE A 233 14.09 12.98 27.74
N ASN A 234 15.07 12.47 28.48
CA ASN A 234 15.68 13.12 29.63
C ASN A 234 17.19 12.87 29.63
N ARG A 235 17.93 13.54 30.51
CA ARG A 235 19.37 13.38 30.69
C ARG A 235 20.19 13.63 29.40
N TRP A 236 19.77 14.59 28.60
CA TRP A 236 20.37 14.91 27.30
C TRP A 236 21.87 15.29 27.34
N ASN A 237 22.36 15.74 28.48
CA ASN A 237 23.75 16.13 28.65
C ASN A 237 24.67 14.99 29.15
N ASP A 238 24.08 13.81 29.37
CA ASP A 238 24.88 12.65 29.79
C ASP A 238 25.60 12.04 28.58
N THR A 239 26.64 11.30 28.85
CA THR A 239 27.35 10.54 27.81
C THR A 239 26.48 9.41 27.28
N TYR A 240 26.49 9.25 25.96
CA TYR A 240 25.74 8.18 25.29
C TYR A 240 26.58 6.91 25.19
N GLU A 241 25.95 5.78 25.37
CA GLU A 241 26.55 4.47 25.20
C GLU A 241 25.61 3.57 24.39
N ARG A 242 26.17 2.56 23.75
CA ARG A 242 25.39 1.56 23.04
C ARG A 242 24.76 0.58 24.03
N VAL A 243 23.45 0.41 23.96
CA VAL A 243 22.68 -0.53 24.77
C VAL A 243 21.71 -1.32 23.89
N LEU A 244 21.26 -2.46 24.40
CA LEU A 244 20.09 -3.18 23.90
C LEU A 244 18.90 -2.82 24.78
N LEU A 245 17.73 -2.66 24.19
CA LEU A 245 16.49 -2.45 24.94
C LEU A 245 15.76 -3.78 25.03
N GLY A 246 15.45 -4.25 26.23
CA GLY A 246 14.68 -5.46 26.47
C GLY A 246 13.30 -5.15 26.99
N GLY A 247 12.29 -5.87 26.48
CA GLY A 247 10.92 -5.80 27.00
C GLY A 247 10.73 -6.64 28.24
N MET A 248 9.52 -6.62 28.79
CA MET A 248 9.17 -7.27 30.05
C MET A 248 8.82 -8.76 29.91
N THR A 249 8.61 -9.25 28.69
CA THR A 249 8.18 -10.63 28.48
C THR A 249 9.35 -11.61 28.51
N CYS A 250 9.03 -12.90 28.62
CA CYS A 250 10.05 -13.97 28.53
C CYS A 250 10.34 -14.39 27.09
N ASP A 251 9.73 -13.74 26.10
CA ASP A 251 9.96 -14.04 24.71
C ASP A 251 11.34 -13.54 24.29
N SER A 252 12.13 -14.40 23.59
CA SER A 252 13.49 -14.09 23.17
C SER A 252 13.58 -12.99 22.12
N ASP A 253 12.48 -12.69 21.42
CA ASP A 253 12.40 -11.64 20.41
C ASP A 253 11.89 -10.29 20.98
N ASP A 254 11.63 -10.22 22.29
CA ASP A 254 11.15 -9.00 22.95
C ASP A 254 12.30 -8.02 23.23
N TYR A 255 12.96 -7.54 22.16
CA TYR A 255 14.06 -6.57 22.26
C TYR A 255 14.15 -5.64 21.04
N TYR A 256 14.97 -4.58 21.23
CA TYR A 256 15.24 -3.58 20.21
C TYR A 256 16.73 -3.21 20.17
#